data_d7b3cf1fcd9b16a5ac97f6f5a00addfa
#
_entry.id   d7b3cf1fcd9b16a5ac97f6f5a00addfa
#
_cell.length_a   1.000
_cell.length_b   1.000
_cell.length_c   1.000
_cell.angle_alpha   90.00
_cell.angle_beta   90.00
_cell.angle_gamma   90.00
#
_symmetry.space_group_name_H-M   'P 1'
#
loop_
_entity.id
_entity.type
_entity.pdbx_description
1 polymer ?
#
loop_
_entity_poly.entity_id
_entity_poly.type
_entity_poly.pdbx_seq_one_letter_code
_entity_poly.pdbx_strand_id
1 'polypeptide(L)'
;MKTVIIEDKQRIESIILHCDACFVGITDLEGNPYVVPMNFGYENGILYLHSGPEGSKLEMLEHNNNVCITFSVGHKLVYQHEKVACSYSMRSESAMCRGKVTFIEDMDEKRRVLDIIMRHYTDNEFNYSEPAVRNVKVWQVPIEQ
;
A
#
# COMPACT_ATOMS: atom_id res chain seq x y z
N MET A 1 3.07 25.22 -10.10
CA MET A 1 2.07 24.16 -9.90
C MET A 1 1.47 24.25 -8.50
N LYS A 2 0.19 23.97 -8.40
CA LYS A 2 -0.53 24.14 -7.13
C LYS A 2 -0.98 22.77 -6.59
N THR A 3 -0.61 22.46 -5.37
CA THR A 3 -1.09 21.27 -4.67
C THR A 3 -2.41 21.61 -3.97
N VAL A 4 -3.41 20.77 -4.20
CA VAL A 4 -4.72 20.91 -3.56
C VAL A 4 -4.94 19.68 -2.67
N ILE A 5 -5.25 19.92 -1.40
CA ILE A 5 -5.53 18.85 -0.45
C ILE A 5 -7.01 18.48 -0.53
N ILE A 6 -7.29 17.18 -0.66
CA ILE A 6 -8.64 16.65 -0.77
C ILE A 6 -8.88 15.72 0.41
N GLU A 7 -9.95 15.97 1.17
CA GLU A 7 -10.28 15.20 2.36
C GLU A 7 -11.44 14.22 2.13
N ASP A 8 -11.96 14.13 0.91
CA ASP A 8 -13.06 13.22 0.57
C ASP A 8 -12.59 11.77 0.64
N LYS A 9 -13.14 11.01 1.57
CA LYS A 9 -12.84 9.61 1.79
C LYS A 9 -13.03 8.75 0.55
N GLN A 10 -14.12 8.95 -0.19
CA GLN A 10 -14.39 8.18 -1.40
C GLN A 10 -13.33 8.41 -2.47
N ARG A 11 -12.83 9.63 -2.56
CA ARG A 11 -11.80 9.96 -3.52
C ARG A 11 -10.45 9.35 -3.14
N ILE A 12 -10.12 9.36 -1.86
CA ILE A 12 -8.92 8.68 -1.34
C ILE A 12 -9.01 7.18 -1.63
N GLU A 13 -10.15 6.56 -1.35
CA GLU A 13 -10.35 5.14 -1.64
C GLU A 13 -10.22 4.84 -3.14
N SER A 14 -10.73 5.73 -3.99
CA SER A 14 -10.59 5.59 -5.44
C SER A 14 -9.13 5.62 -5.88
N ILE A 15 -8.33 6.51 -5.31
CA ILE A 15 -6.89 6.57 -5.61
C ILE A 15 -6.23 5.25 -5.22
N ILE A 16 -6.51 4.75 -4.02
CA ILE A 16 -5.96 3.48 -3.54
C ILE A 16 -6.32 2.33 -4.49
N LEU A 17 -7.58 2.23 -4.87
CA LEU A 17 -8.08 1.13 -5.70
C LEU A 17 -7.55 1.16 -7.15
N HIS A 18 -7.08 2.31 -7.63
CA HIS A 18 -6.53 2.44 -8.97
C HIS A 18 -5.01 2.27 -9.04
N CYS A 19 -4.34 2.05 -7.92
CA CYS A 19 -2.90 1.82 -7.90
C CYS A 19 -2.56 0.34 -7.98
N ASP A 20 -1.50 0.00 -8.73
CA ASP A 20 -1.00 -1.37 -8.84
C ASP A 20 -0.01 -1.73 -7.72
N ALA A 21 0.59 -0.73 -7.13
CA ALA A 21 1.53 -0.91 -6.03
C ALA A 21 1.45 0.29 -5.10
N CYS A 22 1.84 0.06 -3.86
CA CYS A 22 1.99 1.13 -2.88
C CYS A 22 3.44 1.16 -2.40
N PHE A 23 3.83 2.26 -1.76
CA PHE A 23 5.15 2.43 -1.18
C PHE A 23 4.99 2.51 0.33
N VAL A 24 5.59 1.53 1.00
CA VAL A 24 5.44 1.37 2.45
C VAL A 24 6.69 1.92 3.14
N GLY A 25 6.50 2.97 3.91
CA GLY A 25 7.55 3.57 4.74
C GLY A 25 7.57 2.92 6.11
N ILE A 26 8.72 2.36 6.46
CA ILE A 26 8.98 1.65 7.71
C ILE A 26 10.18 2.32 8.37
N THR A 27 10.32 2.19 9.68
CA THR A 27 11.48 2.68 10.41
C THR A 27 12.41 1.50 10.71
N ASP A 28 13.69 1.62 10.35
CA ASP A 28 14.66 0.57 10.66
C ASP A 28 15.05 0.58 12.15
N LEU A 29 15.88 -0.38 12.54
CA LEU A 29 16.27 -0.56 13.95
C LEU A 29 17.07 0.61 14.51
N GLU A 30 17.63 1.43 13.63
CA GLU A 30 18.44 2.61 14.01
C GLU A 30 17.64 3.91 13.93
N GLY A 31 16.35 3.83 13.58
CA GLY A 31 15.50 5.00 13.47
C GLY A 31 15.50 5.65 12.08
N ASN A 32 16.14 5.05 11.10
CA ASN A 32 16.19 5.59 9.74
C ASN A 32 14.96 5.17 8.93
N PRO A 33 14.48 6.03 8.02
CA PRO A 33 13.39 5.65 7.11
C PRO A 33 13.82 4.55 6.14
N TYR A 34 12.89 3.64 5.87
CA TYR A 34 13.07 2.55 4.92
C TYR A 34 11.79 2.42 4.09
N VAL A 35 11.88 2.50 2.77
CA VAL A 35 10.70 2.51 1.90
C VAL A 35 10.81 1.40 0.87
N VAL A 36 9.74 0.60 0.74
CA VAL A 36 9.68 -0.48 -0.25
C VAL A 36 8.37 -0.45 -1.01
N PRO A 37 8.37 -0.80 -2.31
CA PRO A 37 7.14 -1.02 -3.03
C PRO A 37 6.53 -2.37 -2.65
N MET A 38 5.21 -2.42 -2.54
CA MET A 38 4.49 -3.66 -2.23
C MET A 38 3.18 -3.74 -3.00
N ASN A 39 2.78 -4.96 -3.33
CA ASN A 39 1.42 -5.24 -3.77
C ASN A 39 0.50 -5.24 -2.55
N PHE A 40 -0.79 -5.01 -2.77
CA PHE A 40 -1.71 -4.82 -1.67
C PHE A 40 -3.14 -5.20 -2.04
N GLY A 41 -4.00 -5.29 -1.03
CA GLY A 41 -5.44 -5.29 -1.16
C GLY A 41 -6.04 -4.30 -0.18
N TYR A 42 -7.26 -3.88 -0.45
CA TYR A 42 -7.95 -2.90 0.39
C TYR A 42 -9.42 -3.27 0.52
N GLU A 43 -9.93 -3.26 1.74
CA GLU A 43 -11.34 -3.49 2.01
C GLU A 43 -11.74 -2.82 3.32
N ASN A 44 -12.82 -2.04 3.28
CA ASN A 44 -13.45 -1.44 4.47
C ASN A 44 -12.48 -0.69 5.40
N GLY A 45 -11.63 0.15 4.82
CA GLY A 45 -10.70 0.97 5.61
C GLY A 45 -9.47 0.24 6.10
N ILE A 46 -9.25 -1.00 5.66
CA ILE A 46 -8.07 -1.78 6.05
C ILE A 46 -7.25 -2.11 4.81
N LEU A 47 -5.97 -1.77 4.89
CA LEU A 47 -5.01 -2.13 3.86
C LEU A 47 -4.36 -3.45 4.25
N TYR A 48 -4.28 -4.36 3.28
CA TYR A 48 -3.69 -5.68 3.48
C TYR A 48 -2.45 -5.84 2.61
N LEU A 49 -1.40 -6.40 3.22
CA LEU A 49 -0.12 -6.64 2.58
C LEU A 49 0.35 -8.05 2.92
N HIS A 50 1.34 -8.53 2.18
CA HIS A 50 1.93 -9.83 2.51
C HIS A 50 3.43 -9.83 2.21
N SER A 51 4.13 -10.71 2.88
CA SER A 51 5.56 -10.91 2.68
C SER A 51 5.94 -12.34 3.00
N GLY A 52 7.21 -12.69 2.77
CA GLY A 52 7.75 -13.95 3.26
C GLY A 52 7.73 -14.01 4.79
N PRO A 53 7.95 -15.20 5.36
CA PRO A 53 7.85 -15.40 6.81
C PRO A 53 8.99 -14.79 7.59
N GLU A 54 10.08 -14.42 6.94
CA GLU A 54 11.28 -13.89 7.56
C GLU A 54 11.83 -12.73 6.74
N GLY A 55 12.66 -11.92 7.35
CA GLY A 55 13.37 -10.83 6.67
C GLY A 55 13.45 -9.58 7.51
N SER A 56 14.23 -8.61 7.01
CA SER A 56 14.52 -7.36 7.72
C SER A 56 13.28 -6.51 7.96
N LYS A 57 12.30 -6.53 7.04
CA LYS A 57 11.04 -5.79 7.22
C LYS A 57 10.29 -6.24 8.48
N LEU A 58 10.26 -7.54 8.73
CA LEU A 58 9.56 -8.09 9.89
C LEU A 58 10.26 -7.69 11.20
N GLU A 59 11.58 -7.72 11.22
CA GLU A 59 12.35 -7.26 12.38
C GLU A 59 12.11 -5.79 12.68
N MET A 60 12.08 -4.95 11.64
CA MET A 60 11.78 -3.53 11.76
C MET A 60 10.39 -3.32 12.35
N LEU A 61 9.39 -4.05 11.86
CA LEU A 61 8.00 -3.92 12.31
C LEU A 61 7.78 -4.44 13.72
N GLU A 62 8.53 -5.46 14.15
CA GLU A 62 8.48 -5.93 15.53
C GLU A 62 9.01 -4.86 16.50
N HIS A 63 9.99 -4.10 16.05
CA HIS A 63 10.56 -3.01 16.84
C HIS A 63 9.68 -1.76 16.80
N ASN A 64 9.14 -1.41 15.63
CA ASN A 64 8.27 -0.24 15.44
C ASN A 64 7.29 -0.56 14.32
N ASN A 65 6.03 -0.77 14.67
CA ASN A 65 5.00 -1.15 13.70
C ASN A 65 4.27 0.03 13.05
N ASN A 66 4.70 1.25 13.29
CA ASN A 66 4.14 2.42 12.62
C ASN A 66 4.63 2.48 11.17
N VAL A 67 3.70 2.67 10.25
CA VAL A 67 4.01 2.77 8.82
C VAL A 67 3.32 3.98 8.22
N CYS A 68 3.92 4.46 7.13
CA CYS A 68 3.34 5.47 6.27
C CYS A 68 3.33 4.90 4.86
N ILE A 69 2.16 4.87 4.24
CA ILE A 69 1.97 4.21 2.95
C ILE A 69 1.49 5.24 1.94
N THR A 70 2.15 5.31 0.79
CA THR A 70 1.86 6.27 -0.26
C THR A 70 1.36 5.58 -1.52
N PHE A 71 0.34 6.17 -2.11
CA PHE A 71 -0.26 5.76 -3.38
C PHE A 71 -0.17 6.95 -4.34
N SER A 72 0.14 6.69 -5.60
CA SER A 72 0.23 7.75 -6.59
C SER A 72 -0.24 7.24 -7.94
N VAL A 73 -1.10 8.00 -8.60
CA VAL A 73 -1.77 7.57 -9.83
C VAL A 73 -2.05 8.78 -10.72
N GLY A 74 -2.30 8.51 -12.01
CA GLY A 74 -2.75 9.52 -12.96
C GLY A 74 -1.68 10.51 -13.38
N HIS A 75 -0.42 10.08 -13.43
CA HIS A 75 0.68 10.95 -13.83
C HIS A 75 0.50 11.40 -15.27
N LYS A 76 0.43 12.72 -15.47
CA LYS A 76 0.24 13.30 -16.78
C LYS A 76 1.09 14.56 -16.93
N LEU A 77 1.94 14.57 -17.96
CA LEU A 77 2.73 15.75 -18.30
C LEU A 77 1.83 16.78 -18.95
N VAL A 78 1.86 18.01 -18.44
CA VAL A 78 1.10 19.15 -18.96
C VAL A 78 2.04 20.33 -19.17
N TYR A 79 1.74 21.16 -20.17
CA TYR A 79 2.54 22.34 -20.46
C TYR A 79 1.69 23.40 -21.17
N GLN A 80 2.11 24.67 -21.07
CA GLN A 80 1.50 25.77 -21.79
C GLN A 80 2.27 26.09 -23.09
N HIS A 81 3.60 25.98 -23.04
CA HIS A 81 4.47 26.24 -24.17
C HIS A 81 5.46 25.09 -24.37
N GLU A 82 5.40 24.47 -25.51
CA GLU A 82 6.19 23.28 -25.84
C GLU A 82 7.70 23.46 -25.61
N LYS A 83 8.22 24.66 -25.85
CA LYS A 83 9.66 24.93 -25.75
C LYS A 83 10.08 25.64 -24.47
N VAL A 84 9.15 25.89 -23.58
CA VAL A 84 9.43 26.60 -22.31
C VAL A 84 9.38 25.63 -21.16
N ALA A 85 10.54 25.24 -20.65
CA ALA A 85 10.66 24.21 -19.60
C ALA A 85 9.87 24.56 -18.35
N CYS A 86 9.87 25.79 -17.88
CA CYS A 86 9.14 26.19 -16.68
C CYS A 86 7.61 26.21 -16.85
N SER A 87 7.11 26.05 -18.10
CA SER A 87 5.67 25.89 -18.32
C SER A 87 5.21 24.42 -18.13
N TYR A 88 6.13 23.48 -18.02
CA TYR A 88 5.84 22.06 -17.86
C TYR A 88 5.54 21.72 -16.40
N SER A 89 4.62 20.79 -16.23
CA SER A 89 4.21 20.32 -14.91
C SER A 89 3.69 18.89 -15.03
N MET A 90 3.75 18.16 -13.95
CA MET A 90 3.19 16.81 -13.88
C MET A 90 1.95 16.83 -12.99
N ARG A 91 0.80 16.48 -13.56
CA ARG A 91 -0.42 16.27 -12.77
C ARG A 91 -0.42 14.84 -12.23
N SER A 92 -0.84 14.69 -10.99
CA SER A 92 -1.04 13.38 -10.39
C SER A 92 -1.99 13.48 -9.22
N GLU A 93 -2.54 12.36 -8.83
CA GLU A 93 -3.30 12.23 -7.59
C GLU A 93 -2.53 11.28 -6.68
N SER A 94 -2.47 11.59 -5.40
CA SER A 94 -1.79 10.76 -4.43
C SER A 94 -2.57 10.70 -3.13
N ALA A 95 -2.37 9.61 -2.41
CA ALA A 95 -2.90 9.42 -1.06
C ALA A 95 -1.77 8.96 -0.16
N MET A 96 -1.76 9.46 1.07
CA MET A 96 -0.80 9.05 2.08
C MET A 96 -1.60 8.59 3.29
N CYS A 97 -1.33 7.37 3.73
CA CYS A 97 -2.06 6.73 4.81
C CYS A 97 -1.08 6.33 5.91
N ARG A 98 -1.47 6.57 7.16
CA ARG A 98 -0.71 6.14 8.32
C ARG A 98 -1.49 5.11 9.10
N GLY A 99 -0.77 4.20 9.72
CA GLY A 99 -1.37 3.20 10.58
C GLY A 99 -0.32 2.33 11.25
N LYS A 100 -0.81 1.33 11.96
CA LYS A 100 0.04 0.35 12.63
C LYS A 100 -0.20 -1.02 12.04
N VAL A 101 0.90 -1.72 11.73
CA VAL A 101 0.84 -3.08 11.22
C VAL A 101 0.59 -4.05 12.35
N THR A 102 -0.37 -4.94 12.15
CA THR A 102 -0.49 -6.16 12.94
C THR A 102 -0.49 -7.35 11.97
N PHE A 103 -0.07 -8.51 12.45
CA PHE A 103 -0.01 -9.70 11.63
C PHE A 103 -1.21 -10.60 11.89
N ILE A 104 -1.75 -11.17 10.82
CA ILE A 104 -2.88 -12.10 10.90
C ILE A 104 -2.32 -13.51 11.00
N GLU A 105 -2.65 -14.21 12.09
CA GLU A 105 -2.16 -15.57 12.35
C GLU A 105 -3.18 -16.65 12.01
N ASP A 106 -4.49 -16.34 12.10
CA ASP A 106 -5.54 -17.31 11.81
C ASP A 106 -5.53 -17.72 10.34
N MET A 107 -5.52 -19.03 10.08
CA MET A 107 -5.38 -19.58 8.73
C MET A 107 -6.54 -19.20 7.82
N ASP A 108 -7.78 -19.27 8.32
CA ASP A 108 -8.96 -18.93 7.52
C ASP A 108 -8.98 -17.44 7.20
N GLU A 109 -8.60 -16.60 8.15
CA GLU A 109 -8.49 -15.16 7.94
C GLU A 109 -7.38 -14.83 6.94
N LYS A 110 -6.25 -15.52 7.01
CA LYS A 110 -5.18 -15.36 6.00
C LYS A 110 -5.70 -15.66 4.59
N ARG A 111 -6.46 -16.74 4.42
CA ARG A 111 -7.02 -17.10 3.11
C ARG A 111 -7.97 -16.00 2.61
N ARG A 112 -8.83 -15.51 3.47
CA ARG A 112 -9.76 -14.43 3.14
C ARG A 112 -9.00 -13.18 2.66
N VAL A 113 -7.96 -12.81 3.37
CA VAL A 113 -7.15 -11.62 3.05
C VAL A 113 -6.34 -11.82 1.77
N LEU A 114 -5.76 -13.00 1.56
CA LEU A 114 -5.05 -13.29 0.32
C LEU A 114 -5.98 -13.19 -0.89
N ASP A 115 -7.24 -13.60 -0.74
CA ASP A 115 -8.25 -13.41 -1.79
C ASP A 115 -8.54 -11.92 -2.05
N ILE A 116 -8.57 -11.09 -1.02
CA ILE A 116 -8.73 -9.64 -1.17
C ILE A 116 -7.57 -9.07 -1.98
N ILE A 117 -6.34 -9.45 -1.65
CA ILE A 117 -5.15 -9.01 -2.37
C ILE A 117 -5.21 -9.45 -3.83
N MET A 118 -5.54 -10.70 -4.08
CA MET A 118 -5.62 -11.22 -5.44
C MET A 118 -6.72 -10.55 -6.26
N ARG A 119 -7.88 -10.26 -5.66
CA ARG A 119 -8.98 -9.58 -6.36
C ARG A 119 -8.65 -8.15 -6.78
N HIS A 120 -7.67 -7.54 -6.15
CA HIS A 120 -7.20 -6.22 -6.59
C HIS A 120 -6.55 -6.29 -7.97
N TYR A 121 -5.99 -7.43 -8.34
CA TYR A 121 -5.22 -7.62 -9.58
C TYR A 121 -5.93 -8.47 -10.62
N THR A 122 -6.80 -9.37 -10.23
CA THR A 122 -7.43 -10.33 -11.12
C THR A 122 -8.77 -10.81 -10.57
N ASP A 123 -9.67 -11.22 -11.47
CA ASP A 123 -10.96 -11.81 -11.11
C ASP A 123 -10.90 -13.34 -11.03
N ASN A 124 -9.73 -13.94 -11.22
CA ASN A 124 -9.57 -15.39 -11.16
C ASN A 124 -9.80 -15.91 -9.73
N GLU A 125 -10.22 -17.15 -9.62
CA GLU A 125 -10.32 -17.86 -8.35
C GLU A 125 -9.04 -18.65 -8.10
N PHE A 126 -8.62 -18.73 -6.84
CA PHE A 126 -7.37 -19.39 -6.47
C PHE A 126 -7.57 -20.40 -5.34
N ASN A 127 -6.78 -21.45 -5.42
CA ASN A 127 -6.64 -22.41 -4.33
C ASN A 127 -5.29 -22.17 -3.65
N TYR A 128 -5.26 -22.33 -2.34
CA TYR A 128 -4.05 -22.15 -1.54
C TYR A 128 -3.69 -23.45 -0.84
N SER A 129 -2.44 -23.85 -0.94
CA SER A 129 -1.95 -24.98 -0.14
C SER A 129 -1.79 -24.54 1.31
N GLU A 130 -2.02 -25.46 2.24
CA GLU A 130 -1.87 -25.16 3.67
C GLU A 130 -0.46 -24.70 4.04
N PRO A 131 0.62 -25.35 3.55
CA PRO A 131 1.97 -24.88 3.84
C PRO A 131 2.23 -23.46 3.34
N ALA A 132 1.72 -23.09 2.17
CA ALA A 132 1.90 -21.74 1.62
C ALA A 132 1.21 -20.69 2.48
N VAL A 133 -0.02 -20.97 2.92
CA VAL A 133 -0.76 -20.05 3.81
C VAL A 133 -0.09 -19.95 5.17
N ARG A 134 0.38 -21.06 5.71
CA ARG A 134 1.07 -21.06 7.01
C ARG A 134 2.34 -20.23 6.98
N ASN A 135 3.10 -20.28 5.89
CA ASN A 135 4.40 -19.64 5.79
C ASN A 135 4.34 -18.16 5.39
N VAL A 136 3.30 -17.73 4.68
CA VAL A 136 3.19 -16.32 4.30
C VAL A 136 2.88 -15.46 5.53
N LYS A 137 3.51 -14.29 5.60
CA LYS A 137 3.17 -13.29 6.61
C LYS A 137 2.13 -12.34 6.02
N VAL A 138 0.98 -12.24 6.67
CA VAL A 138 -0.11 -11.38 6.22
C VAL A 138 -0.23 -10.21 7.17
N TRP A 139 -0.20 -9.00 6.61
CA TRP A 139 -0.20 -7.75 7.37
C TRP A 139 -1.57 -7.09 7.22
N GLN A 140 -2.08 -6.52 8.29
CA GLN A 140 -3.24 -5.63 8.22
C GLN A 140 -2.88 -4.27 8.80
N VAL A 141 -3.35 -3.22 8.13
CA VAL A 141 -3.11 -1.84 8.52
C VAL A 141 -4.42 -1.09 8.45
N PRO A 142 -5.15 -0.93 9.57
CA PRO A 142 -6.29 -0.02 9.58
C PRO A 142 -5.79 1.39 9.29
N ILE A 143 -6.38 2.03 8.29
CA ILE A 143 -5.94 3.34 7.85
C ILE A 143 -6.62 4.42 8.66
N GLU A 144 -5.79 5.29 9.26
CA GLU A 144 -6.24 6.49 9.94
C GLU A 144 -6.40 7.63 8.92
N GLN A 145 -7.47 8.34 9.05
CA GLN A 145 -7.79 9.48 8.20
C GLN A 145 -7.83 10.78 8.97
#